data_e46bc4214bb4f92a1b6bdd3f2def1ac9
#
_entry.id   e46bc4214bb4f92a1b6bdd3f2def1ac9
#
_cell.length_a   1.000
_cell.length_b   1.000
_cell.length_c   1.000
_cell.angle_alpha   90.00
_cell.angle_beta   90.00
_cell.angle_gamma   90.00
#
_symmetry.space_group_name_H-M   'P 1'
#
loop_
_entity.id
_entity.type
_entity.pdbx_description
1 polymer ?
#
loop_
_entity_poly.entity_id
_entity_poly.type
_entity_poly.pdbx_seq_one_letter_code
_entity_poly.pdbx_strand_id
1 'polypeptide(L)'
;LVATVGARFREIPGVISFASRGSIFASNTGGSRSINLDISGTDLVSLFETGFRTFVKSKEIFDNPQVRPQPSSLTMGQPLLEVRPDWERATELGFDTSELGYAIWAFTDGAFVDEFFLGDDKIDMFLYSTQGVIERPGDLKNVLLYSPDGGVIPLEAIAEVSQTVNTETIRRVDGRRTITLSIIPPRDIALETGVERVREMIAELSADPDFISSGITLRISGASD
;
A
#
# COMPACT_ATOMS: atom_id res chain seq x y z
N LEU A 1 -23.91 17.56 -8.14
CA LEU A 1 -22.46 17.79 -8.22
C LEU A 1 -21.67 16.56 -7.77
N VAL A 2 -21.88 16.02 -6.54
CA VAL A 2 -21.15 14.82 -6.03
C VAL A 2 -21.39 13.60 -6.93
N ALA A 3 -22.66 13.33 -7.29
CA ALA A 3 -23.01 12.22 -8.18
C ALA A 3 -22.40 12.39 -9.58
N THR A 4 -22.40 13.62 -10.11
CA THR A 4 -21.85 13.92 -11.44
C THR A 4 -20.32 13.74 -11.47
N VAL A 5 -19.63 14.20 -10.43
CA VAL A 5 -18.18 14.03 -10.29
C VAL A 5 -17.83 12.55 -10.14
N GLY A 6 -18.54 11.83 -9.27
CA GLY A 6 -18.33 10.39 -9.09
C GLY A 6 -18.58 9.55 -10.36
N ALA A 7 -19.53 9.95 -11.20
CA ALA A 7 -19.79 9.28 -12.47
C ALA A 7 -18.61 9.45 -13.46
N ARG A 8 -18.08 10.65 -13.55
CA ARG A 8 -16.93 10.96 -14.44
C ARG A 8 -15.65 10.19 -14.05
N PHE A 9 -15.38 10.06 -12.76
CA PHE A 9 -14.20 9.32 -12.31
C PHE A 9 -14.33 7.79 -12.49
N ARG A 10 -15.53 7.23 -12.55
CA ARG A 10 -15.74 5.81 -12.84
C ARG A 10 -15.39 5.40 -14.27
N GLU A 11 -15.29 6.38 -15.17
CA GLU A 11 -14.92 6.15 -16.57
C GLU A 11 -13.39 5.94 -16.74
N ILE A 12 -12.59 6.19 -15.69
CA ILE A 12 -11.14 6.03 -15.73
C ILE A 12 -10.81 4.57 -15.35
N PRO A 13 -10.26 3.77 -16.29
CA PRO A 13 -9.92 2.37 -16.00
C PRO A 13 -8.81 2.28 -14.94
N GLY A 14 -8.92 1.31 -14.02
CA GLY A 14 -7.94 1.09 -12.97
C GLY A 14 -8.02 2.05 -11.78
N VAL A 15 -8.97 2.99 -11.76
CA VAL A 15 -9.16 3.93 -10.66
C VAL A 15 -10.42 3.60 -9.86
N ILE A 16 -10.28 3.36 -8.57
CA ILE A 16 -11.40 3.30 -7.63
C ILE A 16 -11.61 4.71 -7.09
N SER A 17 -12.71 5.34 -7.50
CA SER A 17 -13.02 6.70 -7.08
C SER A 17 -14.29 6.77 -6.25
N PHE A 18 -14.29 7.63 -5.25
CA PHE A 18 -15.48 7.98 -4.48
C PHE A 18 -15.52 9.50 -4.25
N ALA A 19 -16.69 10.08 -4.41
CA ALA A 19 -16.94 11.48 -4.11
C ALA A 19 -17.85 11.56 -2.89
N SER A 20 -17.42 12.29 -1.85
CA SER A 20 -18.21 12.51 -0.65
C SER A 20 -18.30 13.99 -0.29
N ARG A 21 -19.39 14.42 0.35
CA ARG A 21 -19.43 15.73 0.99
C ARG A 21 -18.65 15.66 2.31
N GLY A 22 -17.55 16.40 2.38
CA GLY A 22 -16.89 16.67 3.64
C GLY A 22 -17.75 17.58 4.52
N SER A 23 -17.81 17.31 5.83
CA SER A 23 -18.26 18.28 6.83
C SER A 23 -17.03 18.82 7.54
N ILE A 24 -16.96 20.13 7.73
CA ILE A 24 -15.87 20.76 8.51
C ILE A 24 -15.87 20.32 9.98
N PHE A 25 -16.95 19.69 10.44
CA PHE A 25 -17.10 19.16 11.80
C PHE A 25 -16.98 17.63 11.87
N ALA A 26 -16.76 16.94 10.75
CA ALA A 26 -16.55 15.51 10.74
C ALA A 26 -15.05 15.21 10.80
N SER A 27 -14.62 14.48 11.82
CA SER A 27 -13.28 13.90 11.86
C SER A 27 -13.09 12.96 10.67
N ASN A 28 -11.88 12.89 10.11
CA ASN A 28 -11.51 12.04 8.97
C ASN A 28 -11.69 10.52 9.21
N THR A 29 -12.08 10.11 10.39
CA THR A 29 -12.25 8.71 10.84
C THR A 29 -13.65 8.14 10.64
N GLY A 30 -14.40 8.61 9.62
CA GLY A 30 -15.78 8.14 9.42
C GLY A 30 -16.68 8.66 10.56
N GLY A 31 -17.68 9.48 10.28
CA GLY A 31 -18.56 10.03 11.31
C GLY A 31 -19.17 8.94 12.22
N SER A 32 -19.91 9.34 13.25
CA SER A 32 -20.60 8.47 14.23
C SER A 32 -21.52 7.37 13.64
N ARG A 33 -21.62 7.27 12.34
CA ARG A 33 -22.42 6.29 11.58
C ARG A 33 -21.61 5.32 10.71
N SER A 34 -20.31 5.20 10.93
CA SER A 34 -19.51 4.22 10.18
C SER A 34 -19.49 2.87 10.88
N ILE A 35 -19.67 1.80 10.11
CA ILE A 35 -19.48 0.42 10.53
C ILE A 35 -18.11 0.03 10.03
N ASN A 36 -17.19 -0.28 10.92
CA ASN A 36 -15.85 -0.70 10.54
C ASN A 36 -15.78 -2.23 10.49
N LEU A 37 -15.45 -2.76 9.33
CA LEU A 37 -15.20 -4.17 9.11
C LEU A 37 -13.69 -4.38 8.98
N ASP A 38 -13.10 -5.04 9.96
CA ASP A 38 -11.70 -5.43 9.98
C ASP A 38 -11.51 -6.82 9.38
N ILE A 39 -10.66 -6.91 8.39
CA ILE A 39 -10.25 -8.13 7.71
C ILE A 39 -8.78 -8.34 8.08
N SER A 40 -8.49 -9.38 8.84
CA SER A 40 -7.14 -9.61 9.37
C SER A 40 -6.58 -10.94 8.90
N GLY A 41 -5.28 -10.96 8.55
CA GLY A 41 -4.60 -12.16 8.08
C GLY A 41 -3.08 -12.08 8.16
N THR A 42 -2.42 -13.21 7.97
CA THR A 42 -0.96 -13.31 7.98
C THR A 42 -0.36 -13.18 6.59
N ASP A 43 -1.01 -13.75 5.58
CA ASP A 43 -0.60 -13.65 4.19
C ASP A 43 -1.16 -12.40 3.54
N LEU A 44 -0.28 -11.56 2.94
CA LEU A 44 -0.67 -10.29 2.34
C LEU A 44 -1.51 -10.47 1.08
N VAL A 45 -1.16 -11.41 0.22
CA VAL A 45 -1.85 -11.63 -1.05
C VAL A 45 -3.29 -12.01 -0.80
N SER A 46 -3.51 -13.04 0.02
CA SER A 46 -4.84 -13.51 0.42
C SER A 46 -5.64 -12.42 1.17
N LEU A 47 -4.96 -11.60 1.98
CA LEU A 47 -5.58 -10.51 2.72
C LEU A 47 -6.11 -9.42 1.78
N PHE A 48 -5.31 -9.00 0.80
CA PHE A 48 -5.72 -7.97 -0.16
C PHE A 48 -6.78 -8.48 -1.13
N GLU A 49 -6.67 -9.73 -1.59
CA GLU A 49 -7.69 -10.36 -2.43
C GLU A 49 -9.03 -10.47 -1.71
N THR A 50 -9.03 -11.00 -0.48
CA THR A 50 -10.26 -11.07 0.34
C THR A 50 -10.78 -9.67 0.66
N GLY A 51 -9.91 -8.72 0.96
CA GLY A 51 -10.28 -7.32 1.20
C GLY A 51 -10.97 -6.68 0.02
N PHE A 52 -10.44 -6.87 -1.18
CA PHE A 52 -11.05 -6.36 -2.42
C PHE A 52 -12.41 -7.02 -2.71
N ARG A 53 -12.50 -8.35 -2.61
CA ARG A 53 -13.75 -9.10 -2.80
C ARG A 53 -14.82 -8.65 -1.79
N THR A 54 -14.45 -8.48 -0.52
CA THR A 54 -15.34 -7.97 0.54
C THR A 54 -15.75 -6.53 0.29
N PHE A 55 -14.85 -5.69 -0.21
CA PHE A 55 -15.17 -4.31 -0.61
C PHE A 55 -16.23 -4.27 -1.74
N VAL A 56 -16.10 -5.12 -2.74
CA VAL A 56 -17.10 -5.23 -3.81
C VAL A 56 -18.45 -5.66 -3.24
N LYS A 57 -18.47 -6.70 -2.41
CA LYS A 57 -19.69 -7.19 -1.76
C LYS A 57 -20.33 -6.13 -0.85
N SER A 58 -19.54 -5.36 -0.12
CA SER A 58 -20.04 -4.28 0.76
C SER A 58 -20.80 -3.20 0.01
N LYS A 59 -20.56 -3.02 -1.30
CA LYS A 59 -21.31 -2.08 -2.12
C LYS A 59 -22.68 -2.59 -2.55
N GLU A 60 -22.91 -3.89 -2.44
CA GLU A 60 -24.18 -4.53 -2.86
C GLU A 60 -25.22 -4.59 -1.75
N ILE A 61 -24.78 -4.49 -0.46
CA ILE A 61 -25.69 -4.64 0.70
C ILE A 61 -26.61 -3.45 0.96
N PHE A 62 -26.29 -2.28 0.37
CA PHE A 62 -27.09 -1.07 0.49
C PHE A 62 -27.23 -0.40 -0.88
N ASP A 63 -28.29 0.37 -1.05
CA ASP A 63 -28.41 1.29 -2.17
C ASP A 63 -27.37 2.42 -2.02
N ASN A 64 -26.30 2.35 -2.82
CA ASN A 64 -25.25 3.35 -2.89
C ASN A 64 -24.53 3.65 -1.55
N PRO A 65 -23.98 2.65 -0.83
CA PRO A 65 -23.25 2.86 0.40
C PRO A 65 -21.92 3.58 0.10
N GLN A 66 -21.44 4.36 1.07
CA GLN A 66 -20.08 4.86 1.02
C GLN A 66 -19.17 3.84 1.73
N VAL A 67 -18.28 3.19 0.97
CA VAL A 67 -17.29 2.27 1.54
C VAL A 67 -15.90 2.85 1.35
N ARG A 68 -15.17 3.02 2.45
CA ARG A 68 -13.81 3.57 2.46
C ARG A 68 -12.85 2.52 2.97
N PRO A 69 -11.94 2.03 2.13
CA PRO A 69 -10.91 1.11 2.56
C PRO A 69 -9.76 1.83 3.29
N GLN A 70 -9.14 1.13 4.23
CA GLN A 70 -7.89 1.48 4.89
C GLN A 70 -6.98 0.24 4.93
N PRO A 71 -5.89 0.21 4.18
CA PRO A 71 -5.32 1.30 3.37
C PRO A 71 -6.22 1.69 2.20
N SER A 72 -6.03 2.91 1.67
CA SER A 72 -6.86 3.47 0.60
C SER A 72 -6.78 2.68 -0.71
N SER A 73 -5.65 2.04 -0.98
CA SER A 73 -5.46 1.10 -2.08
C SER A 73 -5.68 -0.33 -1.60
N LEU A 74 -6.57 -1.06 -2.26
CA LEU A 74 -6.80 -2.49 -2.06
C LEU A 74 -6.11 -3.35 -3.11
N THR A 75 -5.10 -2.81 -3.78
CA THR A 75 -4.34 -3.53 -4.80
C THR A 75 -2.89 -3.65 -4.37
N MET A 76 -2.29 -4.80 -4.67
CA MET A 76 -0.85 -5.02 -4.58
C MET A 76 -0.18 -4.68 -5.93
N GLY A 77 -0.67 -3.62 -6.59
CA GLY A 77 -0.28 -3.29 -7.96
C GLY A 77 0.86 -2.28 -8.07
N GLN A 78 1.49 -1.86 -6.96
CA GLN A 78 2.64 -0.98 -7.05
C GLN A 78 3.88 -1.77 -7.48
N PRO A 79 4.49 -1.42 -8.62
CA PRO A 79 5.73 -2.04 -9.03
C PRO A 79 6.81 -1.71 -7.99
N LEU A 80 7.46 -2.74 -7.51
CA LEU A 80 8.59 -2.65 -6.59
C LEU A 80 9.80 -3.28 -7.25
N LEU A 81 10.93 -2.58 -7.24
CA LEU A 81 12.21 -3.14 -7.58
C LEU A 81 12.90 -3.59 -6.30
N GLU A 82 13.05 -4.90 -6.16
CA GLU A 82 13.69 -5.51 -5.00
C GLU A 82 15.13 -5.87 -5.34
N VAL A 83 16.06 -5.41 -4.52
CA VAL A 83 17.47 -5.76 -4.59
C VAL A 83 17.81 -6.60 -3.37
N ARG A 84 18.17 -7.87 -3.58
CA ARG A 84 18.56 -8.80 -2.51
C ARG A 84 20.05 -9.07 -2.59
N PRO A 85 20.87 -8.46 -1.73
CA PRO A 85 22.30 -8.72 -1.71
C PRO A 85 22.63 -10.15 -1.27
N ASP A 86 23.61 -10.74 -1.94
CA ASP A 86 24.36 -11.89 -1.44
C ASP A 86 25.44 -11.36 -0.49
N TRP A 87 25.14 -11.37 0.80
CA TRP A 87 26.00 -10.76 1.82
C TRP A 87 27.35 -11.45 1.95
N GLU A 88 27.46 -12.74 1.63
CA GLU A 88 28.73 -13.45 1.62
C GLU A 88 29.66 -12.84 0.56
N ARG A 89 29.19 -12.73 -0.67
CA ARG A 89 29.95 -12.12 -1.78
C ARG A 89 30.17 -10.62 -1.61
N ALA A 90 29.15 -9.89 -1.15
CA ALA A 90 29.26 -8.45 -0.96
C ALA A 90 30.32 -8.10 0.08
N THR A 91 30.37 -8.84 1.19
CA THR A 91 31.34 -8.63 2.27
C THR A 91 32.76 -9.02 1.83
N GLU A 92 32.92 -10.07 1.03
CA GLU A 92 34.22 -10.45 0.45
C GLU A 92 34.82 -9.34 -0.44
N LEU A 93 33.98 -8.48 -1.01
CA LEU A 93 34.36 -7.35 -1.84
C LEU A 93 34.38 -6.01 -1.07
N GLY A 94 34.29 -6.07 0.25
CA GLY A 94 34.38 -4.92 1.15
C GLY A 94 33.09 -4.10 1.30
N PHE A 95 31.94 -4.52 0.70
CA PHE A 95 30.69 -3.79 0.85
C PHE A 95 30.02 -4.06 2.19
N ASP A 96 29.61 -3.02 2.85
CA ASP A 96 28.66 -3.08 3.95
C ASP A 96 27.23 -2.71 3.48
N THR A 97 26.25 -2.86 4.39
CA THR A 97 24.85 -2.57 4.10
C THR A 97 24.60 -1.12 3.73
N SER A 98 25.32 -0.19 4.40
CA SER A 98 25.12 1.25 4.21
C SER A 98 25.71 1.70 2.88
N GLU A 99 26.91 1.23 2.55
CA GLU A 99 27.60 1.58 1.31
C GLU A 99 26.85 1.06 0.08
N LEU A 100 26.42 -0.21 0.13
CA LEU A 100 25.63 -0.80 -0.96
C LEU A 100 24.29 -0.10 -1.12
N GLY A 101 23.58 0.16 -0.01
CA GLY A 101 22.31 0.88 -0.02
C GLY A 101 22.45 2.30 -0.56
N TYR A 102 23.49 3.02 -0.15
CA TYR A 102 23.77 4.38 -0.63
C TYR A 102 24.11 4.40 -2.12
N ALA A 103 24.91 3.45 -2.59
CA ALA A 103 25.23 3.32 -4.00
C ALA A 103 23.98 3.07 -4.86
N ILE A 104 23.11 2.11 -4.45
CA ILE A 104 21.86 1.83 -5.16
C ILE A 104 20.98 3.08 -5.20
N TRP A 105 20.87 3.78 -4.08
CA TRP A 105 20.06 5.01 -3.98
C TRP A 105 20.55 6.11 -4.93
N ALA A 106 21.89 6.30 -5.03
CA ALA A 106 22.46 7.27 -5.96
C ALA A 106 22.15 6.96 -7.45
N PHE A 107 21.97 5.68 -7.80
CA PHE A 107 21.61 5.26 -9.15
C PHE A 107 20.10 5.27 -9.45
N THR A 108 19.27 5.30 -8.42
CA THR A 108 17.80 5.28 -8.55
C THR A 108 17.19 6.66 -8.29
N ASP A 109 16.97 7.01 -7.04
CA ASP A 109 16.26 8.24 -6.66
C ASP A 109 17.19 9.44 -6.41
N GLY A 110 18.49 9.21 -6.39
CA GLY A 110 19.49 10.18 -5.96
C GLY A 110 19.75 10.11 -4.45
N ALA A 111 21.02 9.94 -4.08
CA ALA A 111 21.42 9.86 -2.67
C ALA A 111 21.55 11.26 -2.07
N PHE A 112 20.91 11.50 -0.94
CA PHE A 112 21.10 12.73 -0.18
C PHE A 112 22.53 12.76 0.37
N VAL A 113 23.22 13.87 0.13
CA VAL A 113 24.61 14.06 0.56
C VAL A 113 24.68 14.99 1.77
N ASP A 114 24.13 16.20 1.63
CA ASP A 114 24.24 17.23 2.66
C ASP A 114 23.27 18.38 2.32
N GLU A 115 23.27 19.40 3.15
CA GLU A 115 22.49 20.63 3.00
C GLU A 115 23.43 21.81 2.79
N PHE A 116 23.10 22.65 1.83
CA PHE A 116 23.82 23.89 1.57
C PHE A 116 22.95 25.10 1.90
N PHE A 117 23.50 26.07 2.62
CA PHE A 117 22.81 27.32 2.94
C PHE A 117 23.22 28.41 1.95
N LEU A 118 22.24 28.93 1.21
CA LEU A 118 22.38 30.08 0.34
C LEU A 118 21.64 31.28 0.97
N GLY A 119 22.36 32.07 1.76
CA GLY A 119 21.73 33.07 2.61
C GLY A 119 20.91 32.41 3.72
N ASP A 120 19.58 32.69 3.77
CA ASP A 120 18.66 32.09 4.74
C ASP A 120 17.93 30.83 4.19
N ASP A 121 18.15 30.52 2.92
CA ASP A 121 17.51 29.37 2.28
C ASP A 121 18.37 28.09 2.41
N LYS A 122 17.74 27.01 2.86
CA LYS A 122 18.32 25.67 2.97
C LYS A 122 18.06 24.90 1.67
N ILE A 123 19.12 24.42 1.05
CA ILE A 123 19.08 23.67 -0.21
C ILE A 123 19.65 22.29 0.02
N ASP A 124 18.87 21.26 -0.26
CA ASP A 124 19.31 19.87 -0.19
C ASP A 124 20.19 19.50 -1.39
N MET A 125 21.29 18.83 -1.13
CA MET A 125 22.21 18.34 -2.15
C MET A 125 22.01 16.84 -2.36
N PHE A 126 21.84 16.44 -3.61
CA PHE A 126 21.71 15.05 -4.00
C PHE A 126 22.78 14.63 -4.98
N LEU A 127 23.26 13.41 -4.82
CA LEU A 127 24.17 12.75 -5.74
C LEU A 127 23.39 11.87 -6.71
N TYR A 128 23.56 12.10 -8.00
CA TYR A 128 22.98 11.29 -9.06
C TYR A 128 24.07 10.73 -9.98
N SER A 129 23.74 9.61 -10.64
CA SER A 129 24.58 9.10 -11.73
C SER A 129 24.63 10.10 -12.89
N THR A 130 25.80 10.28 -13.50
CA THR A 130 25.97 11.11 -14.73
C THR A 130 25.22 10.56 -15.93
N GLN A 131 24.84 9.30 -15.92
CA GLN A 131 24.01 8.64 -16.97
C GLN A 131 22.51 8.85 -16.74
N GLY A 132 22.11 9.60 -15.70
CA GLY A 132 20.73 9.81 -15.31
C GLY A 132 20.19 8.73 -14.36
N VAL A 133 18.93 8.89 -14.01
CA VAL A 133 18.21 7.94 -13.16
C VAL A 133 17.90 6.67 -13.96
N ILE A 134 18.05 5.51 -13.35
CA ILE A 134 17.73 4.24 -13.97
C ILE A 134 16.20 4.07 -14.00
N GLU A 135 15.64 4.15 -15.20
CA GLU A 135 14.20 4.03 -15.42
C GLU A 135 13.74 2.57 -15.63
N ARG A 136 14.65 1.69 -16.04
CA ARG A 136 14.33 0.29 -16.36
C ARG A 136 14.92 -0.64 -15.32
N PRO A 137 14.11 -1.52 -14.72
CA PRO A 137 14.59 -2.50 -13.74
C PRO A 137 15.78 -3.35 -14.20
N GLY A 138 15.80 -3.69 -15.51
CA GLY A 138 16.88 -4.48 -16.09
C GLY A 138 18.22 -3.76 -16.15
N ASP A 139 18.21 -2.43 -16.23
CA ASP A 139 19.44 -1.64 -16.33
C ASP A 139 20.17 -1.57 -14.98
N LEU A 140 19.42 -1.67 -13.87
CA LEU A 140 20.00 -1.67 -12.51
C LEU A 140 20.96 -2.86 -12.28
N LYS A 141 20.70 -4.01 -12.88
CA LYS A 141 21.55 -5.21 -12.79
C LYS A 141 22.97 -4.93 -13.30
N ASN A 142 23.06 -4.12 -14.35
CA ASN A 142 24.30 -3.83 -15.05
C ASN A 142 25.06 -2.62 -14.50
N VAL A 143 24.52 -1.97 -13.45
CA VAL A 143 25.21 -0.84 -12.80
C VAL A 143 26.54 -1.29 -12.27
N LEU A 144 27.56 -0.52 -12.60
CA LEU A 144 28.91 -0.77 -12.14
C LEU A 144 29.14 -0.10 -10.79
N LEU A 145 29.47 -0.90 -9.80
CA LEU A 145 29.83 -0.47 -8.45
C LEU A 145 31.34 -0.49 -8.29
N TYR A 146 31.87 0.51 -7.62
CA TYR A 146 33.29 0.51 -7.22
C TYR A 146 33.41 -0.16 -5.85
N SER A 147 34.13 -1.27 -5.81
CA SER A 147 34.39 -2.03 -4.58
C SER A 147 35.35 -1.25 -3.67
N PRO A 148 35.09 -1.19 -2.34
CA PRO A 148 36.05 -0.63 -1.37
C PRO A 148 37.44 -1.26 -1.41
N ASP A 149 37.52 -2.56 -1.71
CA ASP A 149 38.80 -3.30 -1.84
C ASP A 149 39.49 -3.08 -3.18
N GLY A 150 38.90 -2.29 -4.07
CA GLY A 150 39.43 -1.96 -5.40
C GLY A 150 38.89 -2.91 -6.47
N GLY A 151 38.35 -2.32 -7.52
CA GLY A 151 37.74 -3.02 -8.63
C GLY A 151 36.36 -2.48 -8.97
N VAL A 152 35.91 -2.79 -10.18
CA VAL A 152 34.58 -2.41 -10.67
C VAL A 152 33.82 -3.68 -10.96
N ILE A 153 32.66 -3.82 -10.36
CA ILE A 153 31.81 -4.99 -10.50
C ILE A 153 30.37 -4.59 -10.82
N PRO A 154 29.63 -5.37 -11.64
CA PRO A 154 28.23 -5.13 -11.84
C PRO A 154 27.43 -5.53 -10.58
N LEU A 155 26.33 -4.82 -10.31
CA LEU A 155 25.45 -5.09 -9.15
C LEU A 155 24.98 -6.55 -9.13
N GLU A 156 24.67 -7.14 -10.31
CA GLU A 156 24.23 -8.54 -10.42
C GLU A 156 25.24 -9.58 -9.92
N ALA A 157 26.53 -9.20 -9.80
CA ALA A 157 27.55 -10.10 -9.25
C ALA A 157 27.39 -10.32 -7.73
N ILE A 158 26.76 -9.36 -7.03
CA ILE A 158 26.61 -9.37 -5.57
C ILE A 158 25.18 -9.25 -5.08
N ALA A 159 24.21 -9.07 -5.99
CA ALA A 159 22.80 -8.94 -5.62
C ALA A 159 21.89 -9.49 -6.71
N GLU A 160 20.78 -10.07 -6.29
CA GLU A 160 19.67 -10.40 -7.16
C GLU A 160 18.74 -9.19 -7.27
N VAL A 161 18.46 -8.75 -8.50
CA VAL A 161 17.52 -7.66 -8.79
C VAL A 161 16.28 -8.26 -9.43
N SER A 162 15.14 -8.13 -8.78
CA SER A 162 13.85 -8.65 -9.26
C SER A 162 12.78 -7.58 -9.22
N GLN A 163 11.88 -7.62 -10.21
CA GLN A 163 10.68 -6.80 -10.20
C GLN A 163 9.55 -7.58 -9.54
N THR A 164 8.96 -7.00 -8.52
CA THR A 164 7.82 -7.57 -7.80
C THR A 164 6.72 -6.53 -7.67
N VAL A 165 5.63 -6.89 -7.02
CA VAL A 165 4.55 -5.98 -6.70
C VAL A 165 4.35 -5.95 -5.20
N ASN A 166 4.03 -4.79 -4.66
CA ASN A 166 3.81 -4.63 -3.23
C ASN A 166 2.66 -3.64 -2.99
N THR A 167 2.28 -3.49 -1.73
CA THR A 167 1.36 -2.46 -1.28
C THR A 167 2.14 -1.30 -0.66
N GLU A 168 1.66 -0.08 -0.89
CA GLU A 168 2.25 1.14 -0.30
C GLU A 168 2.19 1.12 1.23
N THR A 169 1.11 0.61 1.79
CA THR A 169 0.84 0.68 3.22
C THR A 169 0.37 -0.65 3.78
N ILE A 170 1.05 -1.13 4.81
CA ILE A 170 0.63 -2.29 5.62
C ILE A 170 0.12 -1.77 6.96
N ARG A 171 -1.20 -1.83 7.15
CA ARG A 171 -1.82 -1.49 8.43
C ARG A 171 -1.82 -2.70 9.37
N ARG A 172 -1.61 -2.45 10.66
CA ARG A 172 -1.78 -3.46 11.71
C ARG A 172 -2.75 -2.98 12.78
N VAL A 173 -3.62 -3.87 13.21
CA VAL A 173 -4.51 -3.70 14.34
C VAL A 173 -4.25 -4.87 15.29
N ASP A 174 -3.97 -4.60 16.56
CA ASP A 174 -3.60 -5.61 17.56
C ASP A 174 -2.45 -6.52 17.10
N GLY A 175 -1.45 -5.92 16.40
CA GLY A 175 -0.29 -6.65 15.87
C GLY A 175 -0.55 -7.46 14.59
N ARG A 176 -1.80 -7.64 14.17
CA ARG A 176 -2.17 -8.40 12.95
C ARG A 176 -2.31 -7.47 11.75
N ARG A 177 -1.83 -7.91 10.59
CA ARG A 177 -2.07 -7.20 9.33
C ARG A 177 -3.57 -7.11 9.07
N THR A 178 -4.07 -5.90 8.83
CA THR A 178 -5.52 -5.66 8.78
C THR A 178 -5.87 -4.66 7.69
N ILE A 179 -6.90 -4.99 6.93
CA ILE A 179 -7.62 -4.07 6.06
C ILE A 179 -8.92 -3.70 6.77
N THR A 180 -9.19 -2.41 6.93
CA THR A 180 -10.47 -1.95 7.50
C THR A 180 -11.33 -1.35 6.40
N LEU A 181 -12.56 -1.81 6.28
CA LEU A 181 -13.58 -1.21 5.43
C LEU A 181 -14.54 -0.40 6.30
N SER A 182 -14.50 0.92 6.17
CA SER A 182 -15.46 1.80 6.83
C SER A 182 -16.69 1.92 5.95
N ILE A 183 -17.76 1.22 6.30
CA ILE A 183 -19.04 1.16 5.60
C ILE A 183 -19.98 2.18 6.21
N ILE A 184 -20.44 3.15 5.43
CA ILE A 184 -21.37 4.18 5.87
C ILE A 184 -22.70 3.90 5.17
N PRO A 185 -23.72 3.41 5.90
CA PRO A 185 -25.03 3.14 5.32
C PRO A 185 -25.72 4.45 4.91
N PRO A 186 -26.66 4.40 3.97
CA PRO A 186 -27.53 5.53 3.61
C PRO A 186 -28.23 6.12 4.83
N ARG A 187 -28.61 7.40 4.75
CA ARG A 187 -29.15 8.13 5.91
C ARG A 187 -30.53 7.65 6.39
N ASP A 188 -31.28 7.04 5.51
CA ASP A 188 -32.60 6.45 5.74
C ASP A 188 -32.56 5.09 6.43
N ILE A 189 -31.39 4.48 6.57
CA ILE A 189 -31.18 3.20 7.26
C ILE A 189 -30.63 3.46 8.64
N ALA A 190 -31.26 2.91 9.68
CA ALA A 190 -30.76 2.98 11.06
C ALA A 190 -29.40 2.26 11.16
N LEU A 191 -28.50 2.74 12.05
CA LEU A 191 -27.16 2.17 12.19
C LEU A 191 -27.21 0.69 12.61
N GLU A 192 -28.12 0.37 13.51
CA GLU A 192 -28.34 -1.00 14.00
C GLU A 192 -28.72 -1.95 12.86
N THR A 193 -29.67 -1.54 12.01
CA THR A 193 -30.06 -2.29 10.82
C THR A 193 -28.87 -2.42 9.84
N GLY A 194 -28.05 -1.38 9.74
CA GLY A 194 -26.82 -1.42 8.96
C GLY A 194 -25.83 -2.46 9.48
N VAL A 195 -25.63 -2.51 10.80
CA VAL A 195 -24.76 -3.50 11.46
C VAL A 195 -25.27 -4.92 11.25
N GLU A 196 -26.59 -5.15 11.35
CA GLU A 196 -27.19 -6.46 11.10
C GLU A 196 -26.93 -6.94 9.65
N ARG A 197 -27.17 -6.11 8.66
CA ARG A 197 -26.87 -6.46 7.26
C ARG A 197 -25.39 -6.77 7.02
N VAL A 198 -24.49 -6.02 7.67
CA VAL A 198 -23.05 -6.31 7.58
C VAL A 198 -22.72 -7.65 8.26
N ARG A 199 -23.36 -7.99 9.38
CA ARG A 199 -23.21 -9.30 10.03
C ARG A 199 -23.70 -10.44 9.16
N GLU A 200 -24.86 -10.27 8.53
CA GLU A 200 -25.40 -11.26 7.57
C GLU A 200 -24.43 -11.48 6.41
N MET A 201 -23.91 -10.41 5.82
CA MET A 201 -22.89 -10.50 4.78
C MET A 201 -21.65 -11.25 5.26
N ILE A 202 -21.13 -10.94 6.47
CA ILE A 202 -19.97 -11.65 7.04
C ILE A 202 -20.28 -13.14 7.22
N ALA A 203 -21.47 -13.49 7.69
CA ALA A 203 -21.87 -14.87 7.89
C ALA A 203 -21.95 -15.63 6.54
N GLU A 204 -22.53 -14.99 5.51
CA GLU A 204 -22.57 -15.54 4.16
C GLU A 204 -21.16 -15.76 3.59
N LEU A 205 -20.29 -14.75 3.67
CA LEU A 205 -18.92 -14.85 3.17
C LEU A 205 -18.09 -15.88 3.94
N SER A 206 -18.32 -16.01 5.24
CA SER A 206 -17.61 -16.99 6.09
C SER A 206 -18.07 -18.41 5.86
N ALA A 207 -19.27 -18.60 5.33
CA ALA A 207 -19.79 -19.93 4.97
C ALA A 207 -19.26 -20.44 3.62
N ASP A 208 -18.70 -19.55 2.78
CA ASP A 208 -18.11 -19.89 1.49
C ASP A 208 -16.60 -20.15 1.64
N PRO A 209 -16.14 -21.42 1.56
CA PRO A 209 -14.72 -21.78 1.71
C PRO A 209 -13.83 -21.19 0.60
N ASP A 210 -14.41 -20.90 -0.56
CA ASP A 210 -13.68 -20.35 -1.71
C ASP A 210 -13.55 -18.82 -1.60
N PHE A 211 -14.33 -18.20 -0.72
CA PHE A 211 -14.28 -16.76 -0.53
C PHE A 211 -13.23 -16.34 0.49
N ILE A 212 -13.14 -17.01 1.63
CA ILE A 212 -12.20 -16.68 2.70
C ILE A 212 -11.06 -17.68 2.70
N SER A 213 -9.86 -17.21 2.35
CA SER A 213 -8.65 -18.01 2.46
C SER A 213 -8.35 -18.38 3.90
N SER A 214 -7.75 -19.55 4.10
CA SER A 214 -7.30 -20.04 5.41
C SER A 214 -6.45 -18.99 6.15
N GLY A 215 -6.79 -18.68 7.39
CA GLY A 215 -6.08 -17.72 8.23
C GLY A 215 -6.55 -16.25 8.13
N ILE A 216 -7.58 -15.97 7.32
CA ILE A 216 -8.27 -14.68 7.29
C ILE A 216 -9.43 -14.68 8.28
N THR A 217 -9.61 -13.58 8.98
CA THR A 217 -10.74 -13.35 9.91
C THR A 217 -11.42 -12.04 9.61
N LEU A 218 -12.76 -12.01 9.66
CA LEU A 218 -13.58 -10.81 9.51
C LEU A 218 -14.21 -10.47 10.87
N ARG A 219 -14.12 -9.19 11.29
CA ARG A 219 -14.67 -8.72 12.54
C ARG A 219 -15.20 -7.30 12.39
N ILE A 220 -16.40 -7.04 12.93
CA ILE A 220 -16.88 -5.66 13.09
C ILE A 220 -16.17 -5.03 14.28
N SER A 221 -15.54 -3.85 14.06
CA SER A 221 -14.88 -3.07 15.10
C SER A 221 -15.56 -1.70 15.23
N GLY A 222 -15.59 -1.15 16.46
CA GLY A 222 -16.11 0.21 16.69
C GLY A 222 -17.63 0.38 16.64
N ALA A 223 -18.42 -0.67 16.51
CA ALA A 223 -19.79 -0.64 16.94
C ALA A 223 -19.75 -0.83 18.46
N SER A 224 -20.16 0.18 19.22
CA SER A 224 -20.22 0.12 20.67
C SER A 224 -20.75 -1.24 21.15
N ASP A 225 -19.92 -1.94 21.92
CA ASP A 225 -20.35 -3.06 22.74
C ASP A 225 -21.42 -2.60 23.71
#